data_21eeb0d4e8f98e7823eb1a9ed92e1ba9
#
_entry.id   21eeb0d4e8f98e7823eb1a9ed92e1ba9
#
_cell.length_a   1.000
_cell.length_b   1.000
_cell.length_c   1.000
_cell.angle_alpha   90.00
_cell.angle_beta   90.00
_cell.angle_gamma   90.00
#
_symmetry.space_group_name_H-M   'P 1'
#
loop_
_entity.id
_entity.type
_entity.pdbx_description
1 polymer ?
#
loop_
_entity_poly.entity_id
_entity_poly.type
_entity_poly.pdbx_seq_one_letter_code
_entity_poly.pdbx_strand_id
1 'polypeptide(L)'
;LNAIDFLGSTGCWQEYPGAALSSQWQIPHISIDDICRQAIAKETSFGLKVKPYIERGDVVPDDFLLNIIRQRLNHASAQQGWILDGFPGNLSQAKLLDQLLLEIQAKNHNTSSKQLYDQVFSFYVPIDVLLPRLLQQSRLDDTRDSIYKRIELYHEHSASLIQYYRQQNCLTMINGDRSVEIVTQFLQDSVAKSYLTANKKI
;
A
#
# COMPACT_ATOMS: atom_id res chain seq x y z
N LEU A 1 17.06 -4.81 2.40
CA LEU A 1 16.03 -4.22 1.52
C LEU A 1 14.69 -4.32 2.20
N ASN A 2 13.95 -3.22 2.29
CA ASN A 2 12.66 -3.17 2.97
C ASN A 2 11.58 -2.98 1.91
N ALA A 3 11.13 -4.08 1.31
CA ALA A 3 9.98 -4.09 0.43
C ALA A 3 8.73 -4.36 1.28
N ILE A 4 8.03 -3.30 1.64
CA ILE A 4 6.87 -3.34 2.55
C ILE A 4 5.64 -2.91 1.78
N ASP A 5 4.59 -3.72 1.88
CA ASP A 5 3.30 -3.42 1.28
C ASP A 5 2.22 -3.28 2.35
N PHE A 6 1.35 -2.29 2.20
CA PHE A 6 0.23 -2.03 3.08
C PHE A 6 -1.10 -2.30 2.38
N LEU A 7 -1.79 -3.33 2.86
CA LEU A 7 -3.12 -3.71 2.39
C LEU A 7 -4.19 -3.19 3.35
N GLY A 8 -5.23 -2.61 2.82
CA GLY A 8 -6.36 -2.19 3.62
C GLY A 8 -6.92 -0.85 3.21
N SER A 9 -7.93 -0.39 3.94
CA SER A 9 -8.51 0.92 3.71
C SER A 9 -7.54 2.00 4.17
N THR A 10 -6.71 2.41 3.22
CA THR A 10 -5.81 3.54 3.37
C THR A 10 -6.60 4.80 3.65
N GLY A 11 -6.09 5.64 4.51
CA GLY A 11 -6.75 6.87 4.90
C GLY A 11 -7.64 6.76 6.13
N CYS A 12 -7.57 5.67 6.91
CA CYS A 12 -8.30 5.56 8.18
C CYS A 12 -7.67 6.37 9.33
N TRP A 13 -6.51 7.00 9.13
CA TRP A 13 -5.86 7.89 10.09
C TRP A 13 -5.53 9.25 9.46
N GLN A 14 -5.59 10.33 10.26
CA GLN A 14 -5.13 11.67 9.84
C GLN A 14 -3.62 11.71 9.62
N GLU A 15 -2.86 11.03 10.51
CA GLU A 15 -1.43 10.81 10.37
C GLU A 15 -1.19 9.33 10.08
N TYR A 16 -0.75 9.04 8.88
CA TYR A 16 -0.61 7.66 8.43
C TYR A 16 0.74 7.06 8.88
N PRO A 17 0.74 5.85 9.46
CA PRO A 17 1.97 5.21 9.96
C PRO A 17 3.07 5.08 8.90
N GLY A 18 2.70 4.92 7.62
CA GLY A 18 3.64 4.80 6.51
C GLY A 18 4.56 6.01 6.33
N ALA A 19 4.06 7.23 6.55
CA ALA A 19 4.87 8.43 6.47
C ALA A 19 5.90 8.53 7.61
N ALA A 20 5.48 8.17 8.84
CA ALA A 20 6.38 8.13 9.99
C ALA A 20 7.50 7.09 9.80
N LEU A 21 7.16 5.89 9.31
CA LEU A 21 8.12 4.83 9.01
C LEU A 21 9.07 5.19 7.88
N SER A 22 8.55 5.82 6.82
CA SER A 22 9.35 6.32 5.69
C SER A 22 10.45 7.28 6.15
N SER A 23 10.09 8.24 7.00
CA SER A 23 11.05 9.18 7.58
C SER A 23 12.09 8.50 8.45
N GLN A 24 11.68 7.55 9.29
CA GLN A 24 12.57 6.85 10.22
C GLN A 24 13.54 5.92 9.49
N TRP A 25 13.07 5.21 8.46
CA TRP A 25 13.87 4.24 7.72
C TRP A 25 14.57 4.83 6.50
N GLN A 26 14.34 6.10 6.21
CA GLN A 26 14.93 6.80 5.06
C GLN A 26 14.61 6.11 3.72
N ILE A 27 13.41 5.54 3.59
CA ILE A 27 12.89 4.90 2.38
C ILE A 27 11.62 5.59 1.90
N PRO A 28 11.32 5.62 0.59
CA PRO A 28 10.14 6.30 0.07
C PRO A 28 8.84 5.60 0.50
N HIS A 29 7.84 6.40 0.89
CA HIS A 29 6.44 6.01 1.00
C HIS A 29 5.74 6.31 -0.34
N ILE A 30 5.28 5.29 -1.01
CA ILE A 30 4.62 5.32 -2.32
C ILE A 30 3.12 5.13 -2.07
N SER A 31 2.42 6.21 -1.71
CA SER A 31 0.97 6.22 -1.56
C SER A 31 0.31 6.47 -2.91
N ILE A 32 -0.41 5.48 -3.42
CA ILE A 32 -1.10 5.58 -4.70
C ILE A 32 -2.22 6.62 -4.66
N ASP A 33 -2.94 6.67 -3.55
CA ASP A 33 -4.01 7.66 -3.35
C ASP A 33 -3.45 9.09 -3.39
N ASP A 34 -2.38 9.36 -2.66
CA ASP A 34 -1.73 10.68 -2.64
C ASP A 34 -1.17 11.07 -4.01
N ILE A 35 -0.57 10.12 -4.72
CA ILE A 35 -0.04 10.35 -6.08
C ILE A 35 -1.19 10.74 -7.04
N CYS A 36 -2.29 10.01 -7.00
CA CYS A 36 -3.46 10.31 -7.83
C CYS A 36 -4.04 11.70 -7.49
N ARG A 37 -4.23 12.01 -6.20
CA ARG A 37 -4.76 13.31 -5.76
C ARG A 37 -3.86 14.48 -6.12
N GLN A 38 -2.55 14.33 -5.91
CA GLN A 38 -1.58 15.37 -6.33
C GLN A 38 -1.58 15.58 -7.84
N ALA A 39 -1.70 14.49 -8.62
CA ALA A 39 -1.76 14.57 -10.07
C ALA A 39 -3.04 15.28 -10.55
N ILE A 40 -4.17 15.02 -9.89
CA ILE A 40 -5.46 15.71 -10.16
C ILE A 40 -5.36 17.18 -9.79
N ALA A 41 -4.84 17.52 -8.61
CA ALA A 41 -4.70 18.90 -8.15
C ALA A 41 -3.76 19.74 -9.05
N LYS A 42 -2.75 19.09 -9.66
CA LYS A 42 -1.82 19.72 -10.60
C LYS A 42 -2.29 19.63 -12.05
N GLU A 43 -3.47 19.13 -12.30
CA GLU A 43 -4.06 18.94 -13.64
C GLU A 43 -3.11 18.26 -14.65
N THR A 44 -2.30 17.32 -14.18
CA THR A 44 -1.42 16.56 -15.06
C THR A 44 -2.21 15.68 -16.02
N SER A 45 -1.60 15.27 -17.14
CA SER A 45 -2.22 14.34 -18.11
C SER A 45 -2.66 13.01 -17.45
N PHE A 46 -1.91 12.54 -16.47
CA PHE A 46 -2.29 11.39 -15.64
C PHE A 46 -3.45 11.73 -14.72
N GLY A 47 -3.39 12.87 -14.01
CA GLY A 47 -4.45 13.31 -13.11
C GLY A 47 -5.80 13.45 -13.80
N LEU A 48 -5.83 14.03 -15.00
CA LEU A 48 -7.06 14.15 -15.80
C LEU A 48 -7.65 12.78 -16.18
N LYS A 49 -6.80 11.76 -16.42
CA LYS A 49 -7.27 10.40 -16.76
C LYS A 49 -7.84 9.66 -15.56
N VAL A 50 -7.26 9.81 -14.37
CA VAL A 50 -7.70 9.07 -13.17
C VAL A 50 -8.81 9.75 -12.39
N LYS A 51 -8.97 11.07 -12.55
CA LYS A 51 -9.99 11.89 -11.87
C LYS A 51 -11.40 11.28 -11.92
N PRO A 52 -11.95 10.86 -13.08
CA PRO A 52 -13.31 10.33 -13.15
C PRO A 52 -13.50 9.05 -12.32
N TYR A 53 -12.46 8.23 -12.15
CA TYR A 53 -12.51 7.01 -11.33
C TYR A 53 -12.50 7.35 -9.84
N ILE A 54 -11.61 8.26 -9.42
CA ILE A 54 -11.48 8.67 -8.02
C ILE A 54 -12.78 9.33 -7.52
N GLU A 55 -13.35 10.26 -8.31
CA GLU A 55 -14.59 10.97 -7.93
C GLU A 55 -15.79 10.02 -7.79
N ARG A 56 -15.85 8.93 -8.55
CA ARG A 56 -16.91 7.93 -8.44
C ARG A 56 -16.64 6.81 -7.44
N GLY A 57 -15.42 6.78 -6.83
CA GLY A 57 -14.96 5.66 -6.01
C GLY A 57 -14.79 4.36 -6.81
N ASP A 58 -14.56 4.46 -8.13
CA ASP A 58 -14.29 3.33 -9.00
C ASP A 58 -12.82 2.89 -8.89
N VAL A 59 -12.54 1.65 -9.30
CA VAL A 59 -11.17 1.15 -9.42
C VAL A 59 -10.49 1.83 -10.61
N VAL A 60 -9.34 2.46 -10.37
CA VAL A 60 -8.50 3.01 -11.44
C VAL A 60 -7.90 1.85 -12.26
N PRO A 61 -7.88 1.93 -13.62
CA PRO A 61 -7.31 0.88 -14.46
C PRO A 61 -5.86 0.53 -14.08
N ASP A 62 -5.56 -0.77 -14.03
CA ASP A 62 -4.30 -1.32 -13.53
C ASP A 62 -3.08 -0.77 -14.27
N ASP A 63 -3.16 -0.60 -15.60
CA ASP A 63 -2.07 -0.06 -16.42
C ASP A 63 -1.61 1.34 -15.99
N PHE A 64 -2.56 2.18 -15.53
CA PHE A 64 -2.22 3.52 -15.07
C PHE A 64 -1.43 3.45 -13.75
N LEU A 65 -1.87 2.59 -12.83
CA LEU A 65 -1.24 2.44 -11.53
C LEU A 65 0.13 1.76 -11.63
N LEU A 66 0.23 0.67 -12.40
CA LEU A 66 1.48 -0.06 -12.60
C LEU A 66 2.57 0.80 -13.23
N ASN A 67 2.22 1.67 -14.18
CA ASN A 67 3.20 2.58 -14.78
C ASN A 67 3.80 3.54 -13.74
N ILE A 68 2.98 4.07 -12.85
CA ILE A 68 3.45 4.95 -11.77
C ILE A 68 4.29 4.18 -10.75
N ILE A 69 3.82 3.01 -10.32
CA ILE A 69 4.56 2.16 -9.39
C ILE A 69 5.93 1.82 -9.99
N ARG A 70 5.98 1.40 -11.27
CA ARG A 70 7.22 1.14 -11.99
C ARG A 70 8.18 2.33 -11.96
N GLN A 71 7.69 3.54 -12.23
CA GLN A 71 8.52 4.74 -12.20
C GLN A 71 9.08 5.01 -10.79
N ARG A 72 8.24 4.87 -9.76
CA ARG A 72 8.65 5.09 -8.37
C ARG A 72 9.66 4.06 -7.88
N LEU A 73 9.44 2.77 -8.18
CA LEU A 73 10.34 1.69 -7.78
C LEU A 73 11.69 1.71 -8.53
N ASN A 74 11.73 2.23 -9.74
CA ASN A 74 12.99 2.43 -10.49
C ASN A 74 13.76 3.70 -10.06
N HIS A 75 13.18 4.55 -9.23
CA HIS A 75 13.88 5.75 -8.74
C HIS A 75 15.00 5.37 -7.77
N ALA A 76 16.10 6.13 -7.77
CA ALA A 76 17.28 5.85 -6.94
C ALA A 76 16.95 5.75 -5.44
N SER A 77 15.99 6.53 -4.95
CA SER A 77 15.56 6.49 -3.54
C SER A 77 14.91 5.16 -3.13
N ALA A 78 14.35 4.41 -4.07
CA ALA A 78 13.70 3.11 -3.79
C ALA A 78 14.69 1.93 -3.77
N GLN A 79 15.96 2.14 -4.11
CA GLN A 79 16.97 1.09 -4.17
C GLN A 79 17.30 0.49 -2.79
N GLN A 80 17.12 1.25 -1.73
CA GLN A 80 17.36 0.81 -0.35
C GLN A 80 16.13 0.22 0.32
N GLY A 81 14.98 0.31 -0.31
CA GLY A 81 13.68 -0.15 0.17
C GLY A 81 12.57 0.82 -0.17
N TRP A 82 11.35 0.43 0.11
CA TRP A 82 10.14 1.22 -0.16
C TRP A 82 8.97 0.73 0.69
N ILE A 83 8.01 1.61 0.89
CA ILE A 83 6.70 1.30 1.44
C ILE A 83 5.69 1.61 0.35
N LEU A 84 4.92 0.60 -0.09
CA LEU A 84 3.82 0.76 -1.05
C LEU A 84 2.50 0.77 -0.29
N ASP A 85 1.59 1.66 -0.66
CA ASP A 85 0.34 1.88 0.02
C ASP A 85 -0.78 2.18 -0.96
N GLY A 86 -1.92 1.49 -0.78
CA GLY A 86 -3.10 1.62 -1.63
C GLY A 86 -3.07 0.79 -2.91
N PHE A 87 -2.08 -0.07 -3.08
CA PHE A 87 -1.98 -1.07 -4.13
C PHE A 87 -1.16 -2.27 -3.62
N PRO A 88 -1.59 -3.52 -3.90
CA PRO A 88 -2.75 -3.93 -4.70
C PRO A 88 -4.08 -3.88 -3.92
N GLY A 89 -5.18 -3.59 -4.63
CA GLY A 89 -6.53 -3.63 -4.08
C GLY A 89 -7.27 -4.96 -4.34
N ASN A 90 -6.73 -5.83 -5.20
CA ASN A 90 -7.32 -7.13 -5.53
C ASN A 90 -6.25 -8.14 -5.97
N LEU A 91 -6.66 -9.42 -6.11
CA LEU A 91 -5.75 -10.52 -6.45
C LEU A 91 -5.08 -10.36 -7.84
N SER A 92 -5.78 -9.80 -8.81
CA SER A 92 -5.21 -9.56 -10.15
C SER A 92 -4.05 -8.57 -10.05
N GLN A 93 -4.27 -7.47 -9.34
CA GLN A 93 -3.25 -6.45 -9.10
C GLN A 93 -2.04 -7.00 -8.31
N ALA A 94 -2.27 -7.89 -7.34
CA ALA A 94 -1.17 -8.53 -6.60
C ALA A 94 -0.26 -9.33 -7.53
N LYS A 95 -0.85 -10.12 -8.44
CA LYS A 95 -0.08 -10.88 -9.43
C LYS A 95 0.69 -9.98 -10.42
N LEU A 96 0.08 -8.87 -10.82
CA LEU A 96 0.74 -7.89 -11.69
C LEU A 96 1.89 -7.18 -10.96
N LEU A 97 1.75 -6.88 -9.68
CA LEU A 97 2.82 -6.33 -8.86
C LEU A 97 3.98 -7.31 -8.73
N ASP A 98 3.70 -8.60 -8.47
CA ASP A 98 4.73 -9.63 -8.40
C ASP A 98 5.53 -9.72 -9.72
N GLN A 99 4.84 -9.69 -10.86
CA GLN A 99 5.51 -9.68 -12.18
C GLN A 99 6.40 -8.45 -12.36
N LEU A 100 5.90 -7.27 -11.99
CA LEU A 100 6.68 -6.04 -12.04
C LEU A 100 7.93 -6.10 -11.15
N LEU A 101 7.82 -6.62 -9.93
CA LEU A 101 8.95 -6.76 -9.01
C LEU A 101 9.99 -7.75 -9.52
N LEU A 102 9.56 -8.88 -10.11
CA LEU A 102 10.46 -9.84 -10.76
C LEU A 102 11.23 -9.20 -11.94
N GLU A 103 10.54 -8.40 -12.78
CA GLU A 103 11.19 -7.67 -13.87
C GLU A 103 12.25 -6.68 -13.36
N ILE A 104 11.96 -5.96 -12.26
CA ILE A 104 12.89 -5.01 -11.64
C ILE A 104 14.09 -5.76 -11.04
N GLN A 105 13.88 -6.87 -10.34
CA GLN A 105 14.96 -7.69 -9.78
C GLN A 105 15.87 -8.25 -10.88
N ALA A 106 15.29 -8.76 -11.96
CA ALA A 106 16.06 -9.29 -13.09
C ALA A 106 16.96 -8.23 -13.73
N LYS A 107 16.46 -7.00 -13.91
CA LYS A 107 17.24 -5.88 -14.48
C LYS A 107 18.40 -5.44 -13.56
N ASN A 108 18.20 -5.51 -12.26
CA ASN A 108 19.22 -5.07 -11.29
C ASN A 108 20.24 -6.16 -10.94
N HIS A 109 20.24 -7.30 -11.65
CA HIS A 109 21.09 -8.47 -11.37
C HIS A 109 20.98 -8.99 -9.93
N ASN A 110 19.90 -8.68 -9.25
CA ASN A 110 19.66 -9.07 -7.85
C ASN A 110 18.80 -10.36 -7.80
N THR A 111 19.31 -11.43 -8.41
CA THR A 111 18.62 -12.72 -8.50
C THR A 111 18.72 -13.58 -7.23
N SER A 112 19.41 -13.10 -6.21
CA SER A 112 19.72 -13.90 -4.99
C SER A 112 18.53 -14.05 -4.04
N SER A 113 17.50 -13.20 -4.14
CA SER A 113 16.32 -13.25 -3.25
C SER A 113 15.12 -13.81 -4.00
N LYS A 114 14.60 -14.96 -3.53
CA LYS A 114 13.30 -15.50 -3.99
C LYS A 114 12.10 -14.70 -3.47
N GLN A 115 12.30 -13.86 -2.46
CA GLN A 115 11.24 -13.14 -1.77
C GLN A 115 11.10 -11.75 -2.39
N LEU A 116 9.88 -11.41 -2.82
CA LEU A 116 9.56 -10.12 -3.42
C LEU A 116 9.25 -9.04 -2.38
N TYR A 117 8.73 -9.45 -1.22
CA TYR A 117 8.34 -8.60 -0.11
C TYR A 117 9.07 -9.04 1.15
N ASP A 118 9.59 -8.10 1.93
CA ASP A 118 10.07 -8.39 3.29
C ASP A 118 8.88 -8.55 4.23
N GLN A 119 7.83 -7.72 4.04
CA GLN A 119 6.63 -7.76 4.84
C GLN A 119 5.43 -7.18 4.09
N VAL A 120 4.27 -7.80 4.25
CA VAL A 120 2.97 -7.28 3.83
C VAL A 120 2.09 -7.12 5.07
N PHE A 121 1.56 -5.94 5.29
CA PHE A 121 0.69 -5.63 6.42
C PHE A 121 -0.75 -5.45 5.95
N SER A 122 -1.67 -6.18 6.54
CA SER A 122 -3.11 -5.99 6.30
C SER A 122 -3.79 -5.42 7.53
N PHE A 123 -4.41 -4.26 7.36
CA PHE A 123 -5.10 -3.55 8.44
C PHE A 123 -6.56 -3.98 8.50
N TYR A 124 -6.99 -4.41 9.67
CA TYR A 124 -8.39 -4.63 9.97
C TYR A 124 -8.92 -3.49 10.84
N VAL A 125 -9.93 -2.80 10.37
CA VAL A 125 -10.64 -1.75 11.12
C VAL A 125 -12.14 -2.04 11.02
N PRO A 126 -12.88 -2.15 12.14
CA PRO A 126 -14.33 -2.29 12.11
C PRO A 126 -14.99 -1.11 11.36
N ILE A 127 -16.07 -1.38 10.64
CA ILE A 127 -16.70 -0.38 9.76
C ILE A 127 -17.26 0.82 10.53
N ASP A 128 -17.74 0.59 11.74
CA ASP A 128 -18.26 1.61 12.66
C ASP A 128 -17.15 2.57 13.17
N VAL A 129 -15.89 2.12 13.16
CA VAL A 129 -14.71 2.92 13.46
C VAL A 129 -14.14 3.57 12.18
N LEU A 130 -14.10 2.81 11.09
CA LEU A 130 -13.51 3.24 9.83
C LEU A 130 -14.30 4.39 9.18
N LEU A 131 -15.61 4.26 9.10
CA LEU A 131 -16.48 5.21 8.40
C LEU A 131 -16.40 6.63 8.99
N PRO A 132 -16.50 6.84 10.33
CA PRO A 132 -16.32 8.16 10.91
C PRO A 132 -14.93 8.76 10.62
N ARG A 133 -13.87 7.94 10.68
CA ARG A 133 -12.50 8.38 10.37
C ARG A 133 -12.37 8.90 8.93
N LEU A 134 -12.93 8.18 7.96
CA LEU A 134 -12.91 8.58 6.56
C LEU A 134 -13.71 9.87 6.32
N LEU A 135 -14.89 9.99 6.92
CA LEU A 135 -15.72 11.19 6.81
C LEU A 135 -15.07 12.43 7.43
N GLN A 136 -14.31 12.27 8.53
CA GLN A 136 -13.60 13.37 9.19
C GLN A 136 -12.43 13.92 8.35
N GLN A 137 -11.86 13.13 7.46
CA GLN A 137 -10.76 13.59 6.61
C GLN A 137 -11.18 14.67 5.61
N SER A 138 -12.49 14.81 5.36
CA SER A 138 -13.09 15.90 4.54
C SER A 138 -12.31 16.17 3.24
N ARG A 139 -11.89 15.12 2.57
CA ARG A 139 -11.20 15.24 1.28
C ARG A 139 -12.20 15.75 0.23
N LEU A 140 -11.76 16.63 -0.65
CA LEU A 140 -12.63 17.31 -1.62
C LEU A 140 -13.41 16.37 -2.54
N ASP A 141 -12.91 15.17 -2.78
CA ASP A 141 -13.47 14.12 -3.63
C ASP A 141 -14.19 13.01 -2.85
N ASP A 142 -14.19 13.07 -1.51
CA ASP A 142 -14.86 12.10 -0.66
C ASP A 142 -16.33 12.47 -0.46
N THR A 143 -17.20 11.85 -1.27
CA THR A 143 -18.64 11.80 -0.97
C THR A 143 -18.96 10.58 -0.11
N ARG A 144 -20.09 10.59 0.59
CA ARG A 144 -20.56 9.40 1.32
C ARG A 144 -20.60 8.17 0.42
N ASP A 145 -21.16 8.31 -0.78
CA ASP A 145 -21.34 7.21 -1.72
C ASP A 145 -19.99 6.67 -2.22
N SER A 146 -19.01 7.53 -2.52
CA SER A 146 -17.69 7.09 -2.93
C SER A 146 -16.92 6.37 -1.81
N ILE A 147 -17.10 6.81 -0.55
CA ILE A 147 -16.53 6.14 0.63
C ILE A 147 -17.15 4.75 0.82
N TYR A 148 -18.48 4.63 0.80
CA TYR A 148 -19.16 3.35 0.95
C TYR A 148 -18.76 2.36 -0.15
N LYS A 149 -18.68 2.81 -1.40
CA LYS A 149 -18.27 1.99 -2.52
C LYS A 149 -16.85 1.46 -2.36
N ARG A 150 -15.91 2.29 -1.91
CA ARG A 150 -14.52 1.85 -1.62
C ARG A 150 -14.46 0.81 -0.50
N ILE A 151 -15.25 0.99 0.56
CA ILE A 151 -15.33 0.01 1.65
C ILE A 151 -15.90 -1.32 1.14
N GLU A 152 -16.95 -1.30 0.34
CA GLU A 152 -17.57 -2.48 -0.25
C GLU A 152 -16.59 -3.24 -1.14
N LEU A 153 -15.92 -2.55 -2.06
CA LEU A 153 -14.87 -3.13 -2.93
C LEU A 153 -13.72 -3.75 -2.12
N TYR A 154 -13.30 -3.08 -1.04
CA TYR A 154 -12.29 -3.65 -0.16
C TYR A 154 -12.77 -4.95 0.49
N HIS A 155 -13.98 -5.01 1.02
CA HIS A 155 -14.54 -6.22 1.61
C HIS A 155 -14.66 -7.35 0.61
N GLU A 156 -15.09 -7.06 -0.62
CA GLU A 156 -15.23 -8.04 -1.70
C GLU A 156 -13.88 -8.69 -2.07
N HIS A 157 -12.81 -7.90 -2.12
CA HIS A 157 -11.51 -8.35 -2.62
C HIS A 157 -10.52 -8.76 -1.55
N SER A 158 -10.71 -8.33 -0.29
CA SER A 158 -9.73 -8.52 0.78
C SER A 158 -9.44 -9.98 1.11
N ALA A 159 -10.46 -10.86 1.10
CA ALA A 159 -10.29 -12.26 1.49
C ALA A 159 -9.31 -13.01 0.57
N SER A 160 -9.44 -12.85 -0.75
CA SER A 160 -8.58 -13.49 -1.74
C SER A 160 -7.15 -12.91 -1.70
N LEU A 161 -7.02 -11.61 -1.47
CA LEU A 161 -5.74 -10.92 -1.35
C LEU A 161 -4.98 -11.35 -0.09
N ILE A 162 -5.66 -11.40 1.06
CA ILE A 162 -5.12 -11.90 2.34
C ILE A 162 -4.65 -13.35 2.20
N GLN A 163 -5.46 -14.21 1.57
CA GLN A 163 -5.09 -15.60 1.34
C GLN A 163 -3.83 -15.72 0.48
N TYR A 164 -3.72 -14.91 -0.57
CA TYR A 164 -2.58 -14.89 -1.48
C TYR A 164 -1.27 -14.59 -0.75
N TYR A 165 -1.21 -13.50 0.03
CA TYR A 165 0.00 -13.13 0.76
C TYR A 165 0.28 -14.03 1.97
N ARG A 166 -0.76 -14.64 2.56
CA ARG A 166 -0.57 -15.66 3.61
C ARG A 166 0.15 -16.88 3.06
N GLN A 167 -0.17 -17.32 1.83
CA GLN A 167 0.53 -18.45 1.18
C GLN A 167 2.00 -18.13 0.86
N GLN A 168 2.34 -16.86 0.69
CA GLN A 168 3.73 -16.42 0.51
C GLN A 168 4.50 -16.24 1.83
N ASN A 169 3.86 -16.46 2.99
CA ASN A 169 4.45 -16.31 4.33
C ASN A 169 5.03 -14.92 4.63
N CYS A 170 4.50 -13.87 4.00
CA CYS A 170 4.93 -12.48 4.20
C CYS A 170 3.85 -11.60 4.85
N LEU A 171 2.66 -12.13 5.17
CA LEU A 171 1.53 -11.36 5.68
C LEU A 171 1.53 -11.26 7.21
N THR A 172 1.33 -10.05 7.71
CA THR A 172 0.98 -9.76 9.11
C THR A 172 -0.33 -8.99 9.19
N MET A 173 -1.27 -9.48 9.99
CA MET A 173 -2.55 -8.81 10.26
C MET A 173 -2.39 -7.80 11.39
N ILE A 174 -2.91 -6.60 11.20
CA ILE A 174 -2.83 -5.49 12.17
C ILE A 174 -4.22 -5.03 12.58
N ASN A 175 -4.44 -4.90 13.88
CA ASN A 175 -5.62 -4.22 14.39
C ASN A 175 -5.46 -2.70 14.22
N GLY A 176 -6.14 -2.15 13.22
CA GLY A 176 -6.16 -0.71 12.94
C GLY A 176 -7.13 0.10 13.81
N ASP A 177 -7.85 -0.55 14.73
CA ASP A 177 -8.65 0.12 15.77
C ASP A 177 -7.80 0.46 17.00
N ARG A 178 -6.61 1.00 16.76
CA ARG A 178 -5.66 1.48 17.79
C ARG A 178 -5.19 2.88 17.41
N SER A 179 -4.52 3.55 18.35
CA SER A 179 -3.89 4.83 18.03
C SER A 179 -2.74 4.66 17.04
N VAL A 180 -2.41 5.74 16.32
CA VAL A 180 -1.33 5.75 15.32
C VAL A 180 0.00 5.32 15.94
N GLU A 181 0.28 5.76 17.17
CA GLU A 181 1.50 5.45 17.89
C GLU A 181 1.64 3.95 18.16
N ILE A 182 0.56 3.31 18.65
CA ILE A 182 0.56 1.87 18.92
C ILE A 182 0.74 1.07 17.63
N VAL A 183 0.06 1.47 16.56
CA VAL A 183 0.18 0.81 15.26
C VAL A 183 1.59 0.99 14.70
N THR A 184 2.14 2.21 14.75
CA THR A 184 3.50 2.50 14.28
C THR A 184 4.54 1.68 15.04
N GLN A 185 4.44 1.59 16.36
CA GLN A 185 5.35 0.77 17.17
C GLN A 185 5.25 -0.72 16.79
N PHE A 186 4.03 -1.24 16.60
CA PHE A 186 3.84 -2.63 16.19
C PHE A 186 4.46 -2.92 14.82
N LEU A 187 4.34 -2.00 13.86
CA LEU A 187 4.96 -2.12 12.54
C LEU A 187 6.49 -2.17 12.65
N GLN A 188 7.08 -1.28 13.45
CA GLN A 188 8.54 -1.25 13.71
C GLN A 188 9.03 -2.57 14.30
N ASP A 189 8.35 -3.06 15.34
CA ASP A 189 8.72 -4.31 16.01
C ASP A 189 8.58 -5.52 15.08
N SER A 190 7.55 -5.53 14.22
CA SER A 190 7.33 -6.61 13.26
C SER A 190 8.41 -6.67 12.20
N VAL A 191 8.81 -5.53 11.65
CA VAL A 191 9.90 -5.44 10.67
C VAL A 191 11.23 -5.83 11.32
N ALA A 192 11.54 -5.34 12.53
CA ALA A 192 12.75 -5.71 13.25
C ALA A 192 12.87 -7.23 13.51
N LYS A 193 11.75 -7.88 13.86
CA LYS A 193 11.71 -9.34 14.05
C LYS A 193 11.97 -10.10 12.75
N SER A 194 11.42 -9.63 11.62
CA SER A 194 11.66 -10.26 10.30
C SER A 194 13.13 -10.26 9.94
N TYR A 195 13.86 -9.17 10.22
CA TYR A 195 15.32 -9.10 10.02
C TYR A 195 16.12 -10.06 10.90
N LEU A 196 15.73 -10.16 12.18
CA LEU A 196 16.43 -11.06 13.11
C LEU A 196 16.24 -12.54 12.72
N THR A 197 15.10 -12.89 12.14
CA THR A 197 14.82 -14.25 11.68
C THR A 197 15.47 -14.57 10.34
N ALA A 198 15.59 -13.61 9.44
CA ALA A 198 16.31 -13.77 8.18
C ALA A 198 17.80 -13.98 8.38
N ASN A 199 18.43 -13.24 9.30
CA ASN A 199 19.88 -13.35 9.60
C ASN A 199 20.26 -14.59 10.43
N LYS A 200 19.31 -15.31 11.01
CA LYS A 200 19.60 -16.58 11.73
C LYS A 200 19.60 -17.81 10.82
N LYS A 201 19.27 -17.67 9.54
CA LYS A 201 19.23 -18.78 8.56
C LYS A 201 20.46 -18.85 7.66
N ILE A 202 21.49 -18.04 7.96
CA ILE A 202 22.84 -18.10 7.37
C ILE A 202 23.79 -18.69 8.42
#